data_fe9e5e5cef23fca9743283cfc8321745
#
_entry.id   fe9e5e5cef23fca9743283cfc8321745
#
_cell.length_a   1.000
_cell.length_b   1.000
_cell.length_c   1.000
_cell.angle_alpha   90.00
_cell.angle_beta   90.00
_cell.angle_gamma   90.00
#
_symmetry.space_group_name_H-M   'P 1'
#
loop_
_entity.id
_entity.type
_entity.pdbx_description
1 polymer ?
#
loop_
_entity_poly.entity_id
_entity_poly.type
_entity_poly.pdbx_seq_one_letter_code
_entity_poly.pdbx_strand_id
1 'polypeptide(L)'
;MKFGWSETDITPSVKIALDGEFFERATTEVETPLTVTAFAIEGDGEQTVICSCDLPSITAELLEAVRKQVCDIGLDSQKIIIASVHSHNSYTYRRTGPLKKASVVPLSIIEKYMPDDCEYIAQVTSADCMNPDDAFDYLSGAIAKTILDAWENRSEGGYATGFGRAAIGLNRRVCYSDGTAKMWGDVDTATFMELEGGNDSGIELLFTYDREGSLTGVIANVACPAQVMEQRSVITSDYWGKVKILLREKYGSNLYLLPLCSAAGDLCPRDMVRWVEPETPIKDPNVIRHNPKVRDADPSMFDIKGTWKIGRRIVNEIEMALNEVVKINQSVVHRHFVEDLKLPLRRVTEAERMDAESKLKEFFKGRTRLDYNDSASLYVYAGTLERYAIQELHNTVPAEIHSVRLGNIAFVSCPFELFLNYGDQIRARSEARQTFLIQLANDYLGYLPTEKAERGGHYSAYVSSGYVGHEGGTLLVNACLDMINDLFD
;
A
#
# COMPACT_ATOMS: atom_id res chain seq x y z
N MET A 1 17.85 -12.96 -21.43
CA MET A 1 16.78 -12.77 -20.42
C MET A 1 15.44 -13.10 -21.05
N LYS A 2 14.55 -13.70 -20.30
CA LYS A 2 13.16 -13.87 -20.71
C LYS A 2 12.27 -13.06 -19.80
N PHE A 3 11.28 -12.42 -20.38
CA PHE A 3 10.26 -11.63 -19.70
C PHE A 3 8.88 -12.14 -20.06
N GLY A 4 7.98 -12.17 -19.10
CA GLY A 4 6.59 -12.58 -19.31
C GLY A 4 5.62 -11.66 -18.62
N TRP A 5 4.49 -11.43 -19.25
CA TRP A 5 3.42 -10.57 -18.73
C TRP A 5 2.09 -11.28 -18.75
N SER A 6 1.29 -10.97 -17.77
CA SER A 6 -0.15 -11.29 -17.75
C SER A 6 -0.91 -10.26 -16.95
N GLU A 7 -2.16 -10.05 -17.30
CA GLU A 7 -3.10 -9.23 -16.55
C GLU A 7 -4.46 -9.92 -16.50
N THR A 8 -5.08 -9.92 -15.33
CA THR A 8 -6.42 -10.46 -15.11
C THR A 8 -7.32 -9.36 -14.56
N ASP A 9 -8.49 -9.20 -15.17
CA ASP A 9 -9.57 -8.36 -14.63
C ASP A 9 -10.19 -9.08 -13.42
N ILE A 10 -10.12 -8.43 -12.26
CA ILE A 10 -10.69 -8.92 -11.01
C ILE A 10 -11.91 -8.11 -10.56
N THR A 11 -12.49 -7.30 -11.44
CA THR A 11 -13.66 -6.49 -11.11
C THR A 11 -14.83 -7.38 -10.71
N PRO A 12 -15.45 -7.18 -9.53
CA PRO A 12 -16.56 -8.03 -9.09
C PRO A 12 -17.81 -7.79 -9.94
N SER A 13 -18.52 -8.87 -10.25
CA SER A 13 -19.83 -8.83 -10.91
C SER A 13 -21.00 -8.72 -9.93
N VAL A 14 -20.72 -8.71 -8.63
CA VAL A 14 -21.69 -8.63 -7.54
C VAL A 14 -21.34 -7.48 -6.62
N LYS A 15 -22.27 -7.11 -5.74
CA LYS A 15 -22.04 -6.08 -4.73
C LYS A 15 -20.94 -6.51 -3.76
N ILE A 16 -20.02 -5.59 -3.50
CA ILE A 16 -18.94 -5.79 -2.52
C ILE A 16 -18.95 -4.70 -1.45
N ALA A 17 -18.45 -5.04 -0.28
CA ALA A 17 -17.98 -4.05 0.68
C ALA A 17 -16.58 -3.58 0.27
N LEU A 18 -16.36 -2.26 0.29
CA LEU A 18 -15.08 -1.65 -0.02
C LEU A 18 -14.22 -1.55 1.25
N ASP A 19 -12.92 -1.79 1.13
CA ASP A 19 -11.94 -1.67 2.20
C ASP A 19 -11.23 -0.29 2.16
N GLY A 20 -10.40 -0.01 3.15
CA GLY A 20 -9.51 1.16 3.23
C GLY A 20 -10.00 2.30 4.12
N GLU A 21 -11.26 2.32 4.56
CA GLU A 21 -11.84 3.40 5.35
C GLU A 21 -12.44 2.92 6.68
N PHE A 22 -12.60 3.86 7.63
CA PHE A 22 -13.28 3.61 8.92
C PHE A 22 -14.79 3.81 8.86
N PHE A 23 -15.35 4.01 7.69
CA PHE A 23 -16.80 4.05 7.47
C PHE A 23 -17.19 3.06 6.38
N GLU A 24 -18.40 2.52 6.49
CA GLU A 24 -18.86 1.48 5.59
C GLU A 24 -19.19 2.02 4.21
N ARG A 25 -18.71 1.33 3.18
CA ARG A 25 -19.05 1.56 1.78
C ARG A 25 -19.31 0.23 1.09
N ALA A 26 -20.44 0.14 0.39
CA ALA A 26 -20.75 -1.04 -0.41
C ALA A 26 -21.38 -0.61 -1.74
N THR A 27 -21.04 -1.29 -2.83
CA THR A 27 -21.43 -0.87 -4.17
C THR A 27 -21.36 -2.00 -5.21
N THR A 28 -22.06 -1.80 -6.32
CA THR A 28 -21.89 -2.53 -7.59
C THR A 28 -21.40 -1.58 -8.70
N GLU A 29 -21.28 -0.28 -8.40
CA GLU A 29 -20.88 0.71 -9.39
C GLU A 29 -19.38 0.62 -9.67
N VAL A 30 -19.01 0.51 -10.95
CA VAL A 30 -17.62 0.43 -11.39
C VAL A 30 -17.26 1.69 -12.16
N GLU A 31 -16.25 2.39 -11.70
CA GLU A 31 -15.69 3.57 -12.37
C GLU A 31 -14.54 3.19 -13.32
N THR A 32 -13.62 2.33 -12.84
CA THR A 32 -12.61 1.65 -13.65
C THR A 32 -12.42 0.21 -13.16
N PRO A 33 -12.07 -0.72 -14.05
CA PRO A 33 -11.81 -2.11 -13.68
C PRO A 33 -10.68 -2.22 -12.64
N LEU A 34 -10.80 -3.20 -11.74
CA LEU A 34 -9.72 -3.66 -10.88
C LEU A 34 -8.91 -4.74 -11.60
N THR A 35 -7.61 -4.72 -11.46
CA THR A 35 -6.72 -5.67 -12.15
C THR A 35 -5.66 -6.26 -11.21
N VAL A 36 -5.21 -7.45 -11.58
CA VAL A 36 -3.97 -8.05 -11.15
C VAL A 36 -3.04 -8.09 -12.35
N THR A 37 -1.83 -7.56 -12.23
CA THR A 37 -0.82 -7.59 -13.29
C THR A 37 0.43 -8.29 -12.75
N ALA A 38 0.96 -9.29 -13.48
CA ALA A 38 2.16 -10.01 -13.12
C ALA A 38 3.25 -9.83 -14.18
N PHE A 39 4.48 -9.68 -13.71
CA PHE A 39 5.69 -9.59 -14.50
C PHE A 39 6.68 -10.66 -14.05
N ALA A 40 7.04 -11.55 -14.96
CA ALA A 40 7.96 -12.65 -14.74
C ALA A 40 9.31 -12.37 -15.40
N ILE A 41 10.39 -12.71 -14.70
CA ILE A 41 11.78 -12.56 -15.14
C ILE A 41 12.48 -13.92 -14.98
N GLU A 42 13.14 -14.40 -16.05
CA GLU A 42 14.02 -15.57 -15.99
C GLU A 42 15.34 -15.25 -16.71
N GLY A 43 16.45 -15.50 -16.04
CA GLY A 43 17.76 -15.33 -16.63
C GLY A 43 18.89 -15.49 -15.62
N ASP A 44 20.08 -15.78 -16.09
CA ASP A 44 21.28 -15.99 -15.27
C ASP A 44 21.10 -17.10 -14.19
N GLY A 45 20.22 -18.07 -14.46
CA GLY A 45 19.88 -19.15 -13.53
C GLY A 45 18.94 -18.77 -12.39
N GLU A 46 18.38 -17.57 -12.42
CA GLU A 46 17.49 -17.02 -11.38
C GLU A 46 16.08 -16.75 -11.92
N GLN A 47 15.12 -16.66 -11.01
CA GLN A 47 13.68 -16.48 -11.23
C GLN A 47 13.13 -15.35 -10.36
N THR A 48 12.22 -14.58 -10.89
CA THR A 48 11.45 -13.60 -10.12
C THR A 48 10.08 -13.40 -10.75
N VAL A 49 9.04 -13.33 -9.95
CA VAL A 49 7.74 -12.80 -10.37
C VAL A 49 7.35 -11.65 -9.45
N ILE A 50 7.03 -10.50 -10.02
CA ILE A 50 6.46 -9.36 -9.32
C ILE A 50 5.01 -9.23 -9.77
N CYS A 51 4.09 -9.28 -8.83
CA CYS A 51 2.66 -9.19 -9.07
C CYS A 51 2.09 -7.97 -8.34
N SER A 52 1.38 -7.12 -9.05
CA SER A 52 0.72 -5.94 -8.51
C SER A 52 -0.79 -6.11 -8.55
N CYS A 53 -1.46 -5.77 -7.45
CA CYS A 53 -2.89 -5.93 -7.27
C CYS A 53 -3.56 -4.58 -6.96
N ASP A 54 -4.68 -4.29 -7.60
CA ASP A 54 -5.56 -3.16 -7.25
C ASP A 54 -6.36 -3.49 -5.97
N LEU A 55 -5.63 -3.76 -4.89
CA LEU A 55 -6.13 -4.11 -3.56
C LEU A 55 -5.62 -3.12 -2.50
N PRO A 56 -6.26 -3.04 -1.32
CA PRO A 56 -5.78 -2.16 -0.25
C PRO A 56 -4.49 -2.66 0.40
N SER A 57 -4.31 -3.97 0.49
CA SER A 57 -3.12 -4.61 1.07
C SER A 57 -3.03 -6.06 0.59
N ILE A 58 -1.90 -6.71 0.84
CA ILE A 58 -1.73 -8.16 0.72
C ILE A 58 -1.57 -8.72 2.14
N THR A 59 -2.15 -9.89 2.41
CA THR A 59 -1.96 -10.58 3.69
C THR A 59 -1.08 -11.81 3.48
N ALA A 60 -0.31 -12.20 4.50
CA ALA A 60 0.49 -13.43 4.45
C ALA A 60 -0.37 -14.66 4.13
N GLU A 61 -1.63 -14.69 4.61
CA GLU A 61 -2.55 -15.77 4.30
C GLU A 61 -2.90 -15.85 2.80
N LEU A 62 -3.09 -14.69 2.14
CA LEU A 62 -3.34 -14.63 0.70
C LEU A 62 -2.09 -15.06 -0.09
N LEU A 63 -0.91 -14.59 0.30
CA LEU A 63 0.36 -15.02 -0.28
C LEU A 63 0.53 -16.54 -0.21
N GLU A 64 0.32 -17.11 0.97
CA GLU A 64 0.43 -18.57 1.18
C GLU A 64 -0.58 -19.37 0.33
N ALA A 65 -1.81 -18.85 0.21
CA ALA A 65 -2.84 -19.48 -0.63
C ALA A 65 -2.45 -19.46 -2.13
N VAL A 66 -1.85 -18.36 -2.60
CA VAL A 66 -1.34 -18.21 -3.97
C VAL A 66 -0.13 -19.15 -4.18
N ARG A 67 0.86 -19.13 -3.28
CA ARG A 67 2.06 -19.98 -3.37
C ARG A 67 1.72 -21.48 -3.48
N LYS A 68 0.70 -21.94 -2.77
CA LYS A 68 0.20 -23.32 -2.86
C LYS A 68 -0.37 -23.66 -4.22
N GLN A 69 -0.93 -22.70 -4.95
CA GLN A 69 -1.56 -22.93 -6.27
C GLN A 69 -0.54 -22.84 -7.42
N VAL A 70 0.62 -22.23 -7.20
CA VAL A 70 1.67 -22.07 -8.22
C VAL A 70 2.82 -23.08 -8.08
N CYS A 71 2.63 -24.14 -7.24
CA CYS A 71 3.59 -25.22 -7.12
C CYS A 71 3.68 -26.03 -8.44
N ASP A 72 4.80 -26.74 -8.64
CA ASP A 72 5.01 -27.79 -9.66
C ASP A 72 5.11 -27.33 -11.13
N ILE A 73 5.31 -26.05 -11.41
CA ILE A 73 5.45 -25.51 -12.79
C ILE A 73 6.88 -25.06 -13.14
N GLY A 74 7.85 -25.39 -12.29
CA GLY A 74 9.23 -24.94 -12.47
C GLY A 74 9.50 -23.48 -12.04
N LEU A 75 8.51 -22.83 -11.39
CA LEU A 75 8.68 -21.57 -10.68
C LEU A 75 8.89 -21.85 -9.19
N ASP A 76 9.96 -21.30 -8.62
CA ASP A 76 10.13 -21.28 -7.17
C ASP A 76 9.13 -20.29 -6.54
N SER A 77 8.16 -20.82 -5.81
CA SER A 77 7.11 -20.02 -5.17
C SER A 77 7.64 -19.01 -4.13
N GLN A 78 8.86 -19.20 -3.62
CA GLN A 78 9.51 -18.25 -2.73
C GLN A 78 10.04 -17.01 -3.49
N LYS A 79 10.19 -17.07 -4.81
CA LYS A 79 10.66 -15.98 -5.68
C LYS A 79 9.50 -15.11 -6.21
N ILE A 80 8.37 -15.10 -5.50
CA ILE A 80 7.17 -14.33 -5.85
C ILE A 80 7.00 -13.18 -4.87
N ILE A 81 6.90 -11.96 -5.41
CA ILE A 81 6.54 -10.73 -4.70
C ILE A 81 5.13 -10.36 -5.13
N ILE A 82 4.19 -10.32 -4.20
CA ILE A 82 2.83 -9.84 -4.42
C ILE A 82 2.65 -8.53 -3.66
N ALA A 83 2.39 -7.45 -4.36
CA ALA A 83 2.22 -6.12 -3.77
C ALA A 83 0.85 -5.53 -4.08
N SER A 84 0.39 -4.61 -3.25
CA SER A 84 -0.80 -3.81 -3.52
C SER A 84 -0.44 -2.37 -3.84
N VAL A 85 -1.26 -1.70 -4.65
CA VAL A 85 -1.19 -0.26 -4.90
C VAL A 85 -1.90 0.57 -3.83
N HIS A 86 -2.44 -0.09 -2.81
CA HIS A 86 -3.22 0.51 -1.74
C HIS A 86 -4.50 1.18 -2.23
N SER A 87 -5.25 0.48 -3.09
CA SER A 87 -6.55 0.97 -3.56
C SER A 87 -7.60 0.90 -2.46
N HIS A 88 -8.14 2.05 -2.06
CA HIS A 88 -9.20 2.17 -1.07
C HIS A 88 -10.61 1.87 -1.65
N ASN A 89 -10.72 1.56 -2.93
CA ASN A 89 -11.98 1.32 -3.63
C ASN A 89 -12.07 -0.09 -4.20
N SER A 90 -11.62 -1.07 -3.44
CA SER A 90 -11.49 -2.47 -3.78
C SER A 90 -12.06 -3.38 -2.70
N TYR A 91 -11.85 -4.68 -2.82
CA TYR A 91 -12.45 -5.73 -1.99
C TYR A 91 -12.12 -5.67 -0.52
N THR A 92 -13.11 -5.93 0.33
CA THR A 92 -12.92 -6.49 1.67
C THR A 92 -12.82 -8.01 1.53
N TYR A 93 -11.63 -8.60 1.74
CA TYR A 93 -11.37 -10.03 1.55
C TYR A 93 -10.71 -10.71 2.75
N ARG A 94 -10.41 -9.97 3.81
CA ARG A 94 -9.74 -10.51 4.99
C ARG A 94 -10.66 -11.44 5.76
N ARG A 95 -10.21 -12.68 5.99
CA ARG A 95 -10.92 -13.68 6.77
C ARG A 95 -10.88 -13.34 8.26
N THR A 96 -11.91 -13.71 8.99
CA THR A 96 -12.02 -13.51 10.45
C THR A 96 -11.17 -14.54 11.22
N GLY A 97 -10.42 -14.11 12.25
CA GLY A 97 -9.63 -14.99 13.11
C GLY A 97 -8.70 -14.21 14.04
N PRO A 98 -7.91 -14.81 14.96
CA PRO A 98 -7.13 -14.09 15.98
C PRO A 98 -6.02 -13.19 15.43
N LEU A 99 -5.64 -13.36 14.16
CA LEU A 99 -4.90 -12.41 13.34
C LEU A 99 -5.68 -12.04 12.06
N LYS A 100 -6.93 -12.47 11.95
CA LYS A 100 -7.80 -12.40 10.77
C LYS A 100 -8.83 -11.32 11.06
N LYS A 101 -8.63 -10.13 10.49
CA LYS A 101 -9.51 -9.00 10.77
C LYS A 101 -10.48 -8.75 9.62
N ALA A 102 -11.73 -9.19 9.79
CA ALA A 102 -12.84 -8.54 9.11
C ALA A 102 -13.14 -7.16 9.72
N SER A 103 -12.59 -6.87 10.90
CA SER A 103 -12.72 -5.60 11.60
C SER A 103 -11.33 -5.03 11.91
N VAL A 104 -11.15 -3.74 11.66
CA VAL A 104 -9.98 -2.96 12.09
C VAL A 104 -9.85 -2.95 13.61
N VAL A 105 -10.93 -3.26 14.33
CA VAL A 105 -11.02 -3.25 15.80
C VAL A 105 -10.93 -4.68 16.34
N PRO A 106 -10.09 -4.97 17.34
CA PRO A 106 -10.00 -6.29 17.96
C PRO A 106 -11.25 -6.61 18.76
N LEU A 107 -12.14 -7.43 18.19
CA LEU A 107 -13.44 -7.77 18.75
C LEU A 107 -13.33 -8.41 20.14
N SER A 108 -12.36 -9.28 20.38
CA SER A 108 -12.13 -9.92 21.69
C SER A 108 -11.82 -8.92 22.81
N ILE A 109 -11.20 -7.79 22.47
CA ILE A 109 -10.97 -6.70 23.41
C ILE A 109 -12.28 -5.92 23.63
N ILE A 110 -13.03 -5.66 22.55
CA ILE A 110 -14.33 -4.98 22.66
C ILE A 110 -15.28 -5.77 23.55
N GLU A 111 -15.46 -7.06 23.29
CA GLU A 111 -16.33 -7.96 24.08
C GLU A 111 -15.97 -7.98 25.57
N LYS A 112 -14.67 -7.90 25.89
CA LYS A 112 -14.20 -7.90 27.29
C LYS A 112 -14.58 -6.64 28.06
N TYR A 113 -14.69 -5.49 27.42
CA TYR A 113 -14.90 -4.19 28.08
C TYR A 113 -16.25 -3.57 27.81
N MET A 114 -16.99 -4.07 26.84
CA MET A 114 -18.33 -3.59 26.48
C MET A 114 -19.35 -3.99 27.54
N PRO A 115 -20.23 -3.08 27.97
CA PRO A 115 -21.33 -3.43 28.88
C PRO A 115 -22.28 -4.46 28.27
N ASP A 116 -22.92 -5.30 29.12
CA ASP A 116 -23.83 -6.35 28.67
C ASP A 116 -25.08 -5.81 27.95
N ASP A 117 -25.45 -4.55 28.19
CA ASP A 117 -26.56 -3.86 27.55
C ASP A 117 -26.14 -3.03 26.31
N CYS A 118 -24.90 -3.13 25.87
CA CYS A 118 -24.37 -2.48 24.71
C CYS A 118 -24.11 -3.50 23.59
N GLU A 119 -24.46 -3.12 22.36
CA GLU A 119 -24.20 -3.89 21.15
C GLU A 119 -23.18 -3.16 20.25
N TYR A 120 -22.21 -3.89 19.70
CA TYR A 120 -21.32 -3.38 18.67
C TYR A 120 -21.50 -4.14 17.35
N ILE A 121 -21.93 -3.43 16.31
CA ILE A 121 -22.06 -3.95 14.96
C ILE A 121 -20.79 -3.59 14.19
N ALA A 122 -19.82 -4.50 14.22
CA ALA A 122 -18.48 -4.31 13.64
C ALA A 122 -18.48 -4.12 12.13
N GLN A 123 -19.45 -4.69 11.44
CA GLN A 123 -19.61 -4.56 9.99
C GLN A 123 -21.07 -4.85 9.61
N VAL A 124 -21.69 -3.91 8.90
CA VAL A 124 -22.99 -4.13 8.30
C VAL A 124 -22.76 -4.53 6.83
N THR A 125 -22.29 -5.74 6.59
CA THR A 125 -22.40 -6.31 5.25
C THR A 125 -23.88 -6.62 5.00
N SER A 126 -24.46 -5.91 4.05
CA SER A 126 -25.78 -6.32 3.56
C SER A 126 -25.68 -7.76 3.06
N ALA A 127 -26.71 -8.58 3.29
CA ALA A 127 -26.74 -10.00 2.92
C ALA A 127 -26.52 -10.27 1.41
N ASP A 128 -26.58 -9.21 0.60
CA ASP A 128 -26.34 -9.21 -0.84
C ASP A 128 -24.88 -8.88 -1.24
N CYS A 129 -24.01 -8.55 -0.29
CA CYS A 129 -22.58 -8.37 -0.58
C CYS A 129 -21.85 -9.72 -0.65
N MET A 130 -20.86 -9.80 -1.54
CA MET A 130 -19.88 -10.90 -1.53
C MET A 130 -19.25 -11.02 -0.13
N ASN A 131 -19.25 -12.23 0.42
CA ASN A 131 -18.63 -12.41 1.71
C ASN A 131 -17.08 -12.44 1.58
N PRO A 132 -16.33 -12.11 2.65
CA PRO A 132 -14.86 -12.06 2.60
C PRO A 132 -14.19 -13.39 2.24
N ASP A 133 -14.79 -14.55 2.57
CA ASP A 133 -14.22 -15.86 2.23
C ASP A 133 -14.33 -16.13 0.73
N ASP A 134 -15.48 -15.82 0.10
CA ASP A 134 -15.66 -15.96 -1.35
C ASP A 134 -14.73 -14.98 -2.09
N ALA A 135 -14.57 -13.75 -1.58
CA ALA A 135 -13.65 -12.78 -2.14
C ALA A 135 -12.19 -13.27 -2.06
N PHE A 136 -11.80 -13.85 -0.93
CA PHE A 136 -10.46 -14.40 -0.73
C PHE A 136 -10.17 -15.56 -1.70
N ASP A 137 -11.09 -16.51 -1.82
CA ASP A 137 -10.92 -17.68 -2.71
C ASP A 137 -10.87 -17.24 -4.18
N TYR A 138 -11.71 -16.30 -4.58
CA TYR A 138 -11.68 -15.71 -5.92
C TYR A 138 -10.34 -15.00 -6.20
N LEU A 139 -9.91 -14.12 -5.30
CA LEU A 139 -8.68 -13.34 -5.47
C LEU A 139 -7.44 -14.25 -5.47
N SER A 140 -7.35 -15.23 -4.56
CA SER A 140 -6.22 -16.14 -4.52
C SER A 140 -6.08 -16.93 -5.83
N GLY A 141 -7.20 -17.41 -6.40
CA GLY A 141 -7.21 -18.09 -7.70
C GLY A 141 -6.84 -17.18 -8.87
N ALA A 142 -7.37 -15.96 -8.90
CA ALA A 142 -7.08 -14.98 -9.95
C ALA A 142 -5.61 -14.55 -9.94
N ILE A 143 -5.04 -14.28 -8.76
CA ILE A 143 -3.63 -13.91 -8.60
C ILE A 143 -2.74 -15.06 -9.03
N ALA A 144 -3.00 -16.28 -8.55
CA ALA A 144 -2.24 -17.48 -8.93
C ALA A 144 -2.25 -17.70 -10.44
N LYS A 145 -3.44 -17.63 -11.07
CA LYS A 145 -3.58 -17.75 -12.52
C LYS A 145 -2.76 -16.71 -13.27
N THR A 146 -2.82 -15.43 -12.83
CA THR A 146 -2.07 -14.34 -13.47
C THR A 146 -0.55 -14.57 -13.39
N ILE A 147 -0.06 -15.07 -12.24
CA ILE A 147 1.35 -15.42 -12.05
C ILE A 147 1.74 -16.58 -12.98
N LEU A 148 0.92 -17.64 -13.06
CA LEU A 148 1.14 -18.78 -13.94
C LEU A 148 1.20 -18.36 -15.41
N ASP A 149 0.22 -17.60 -15.86
CA ASP A 149 0.16 -17.10 -17.24
C ASP A 149 1.40 -16.22 -17.56
N ALA A 150 1.81 -15.34 -16.65
CA ALA A 150 3.02 -14.53 -16.86
C ALA A 150 4.28 -15.40 -16.92
N TRP A 151 4.36 -16.44 -16.09
CA TRP A 151 5.46 -17.38 -16.10
C TRP A 151 5.51 -18.21 -17.39
N GLU A 152 4.40 -18.66 -17.90
CA GLU A 152 4.29 -19.40 -19.15
C GLU A 152 4.59 -18.52 -20.39
N ASN A 153 4.13 -17.28 -20.39
CA ASN A 153 4.28 -16.33 -21.51
C ASN A 153 5.70 -15.74 -21.67
N ARG A 154 6.69 -16.21 -20.86
CA ARG A 154 8.05 -15.68 -20.96
C ARG A 154 8.65 -15.91 -22.33
N SER A 155 9.14 -14.85 -22.91
CA SER A 155 9.89 -14.86 -24.18
C SER A 155 11.17 -14.05 -24.06
N GLU A 156 12.13 -14.30 -24.95
CA GLU A 156 13.34 -13.51 -24.98
C GLU A 156 13.05 -12.05 -25.31
N GLY A 157 13.71 -11.17 -24.57
CA GLY A 157 13.52 -9.74 -24.71
C GLY A 157 14.61 -8.95 -24.01
N GLY A 158 14.38 -7.66 -23.90
CA GLY A 158 15.29 -6.75 -23.22
C GLY A 158 14.52 -5.74 -22.35
N TYR A 159 15.28 -4.96 -21.59
CA TYR A 159 14.72 -3.89 -20.78
C TYR A 159 15.56 -2.61 -20.85
N ALA A 160 14.92 -1.49 -20.57
CA ALA A 160 15.56 -0.21 -20.31
C ALA A 160 15.00 0.39 -19.03
N THR A 161 15.76 1.28 -18.41
CA THR A 161 15.31 2.04 -17.24
C THR A 161 15.08 3.49 -17.60
N GLY A 162 14.17 4.12 -16.88
CA GLY A 162 13.89 5.54 -16.97
C GLY A 162 13.63 6.12 -15.61
N PHE A 163 13.60 7.43 -15.52
CA PHE A 163 13.28 8.16 -14.30
C PHE A 163 12.49 9.41 -14.66
N GLY A 164 11.39 9.64 -13.94
CA GLY A 164 10.56 10.84 -14.10
C GLY A 164 10.38 11.58 -12.78
N ARG A 165 9.78 12.77 -12.83
CA ARG A 165 9.42 13.57 -11.64
C ARG A 165 8.06 14.21 -11.80
N ALA A 166 7.15 13.90 -10.85
CA ALA A 166 5.85 14.54 -10.77
C ALA A 166 5.39 14.72 -9.33
N ALA A 167 4.69 15.81 -9.04
CA ALA A 167 4.04 16.00 -7.74
C ALA A 167 2.78 15.13 -7.69
N ILE A 168 2.83 14.02 -6.98
CA ILE A 168 1.75 13.03 -6.85
C ILE A 168 1.46 12.78 -5.38
N GLY A 169 2.39 12.14 -4.65
CA GLY A 169 2.30 11.91 -3.21
C GLY A 169 2.82 13.13 -2.44
N LEU A 170 2.05 13.57 -1.45
CA LEU A 170 2.34 14.74 -0.63
C LEU A 170 2.21 14.35 0.84
N ASN A 171 3.08 14.90 1.71
CA ASN A 171 3.03 14.59 3.13
C ASN A 171 1.72 15.07 3.75
N ARG A 172 1.10 14.20 4.56
CA ARG A 172 -0.22 14.42 5.17
C ARG A 172 -0.19 14.60 6.68
N ARG A 173 1.02 14.59 7.28
CA ARG A 173 1.18 14.80 8.73
C ARG A 173 1.57 16.23 9.03
N VAL A 174 0.73 16.90 9.80
CA VAL A 174 0.84 18.33 10.14
C VAL A 174 1.38 18.47 11.55
N CYS A 175 2.52 19.16 11.72
CA CYS A 175 3.15 19.42 13.00
C CYS A 175 2.74 20.77 13.58
N TYR A 176 2.58 20.80 14.92
CA TYR A 176 2.13 21.97 15.67
C TYR A 176 3.18 22.44 16.69
N SER A 177 3.06 23.70 17.13
CA SER A 177 4.00 24.34 18.05
C SER A 177 4.02 23.75 19.47
N ASP A 178 3.04 22.92 19.82
CA ASP A 178 2.99 22.16 21.08
C ASP A 178 3.74 20.82 21.00
N GLY A 179 4.36 20.51 19.86
CA GLY A 179 5.08 19.26 19.61
C GLY A 179 4.21 18.09 19.15
N THR A 180 2.89 18.28 19.03
CA THR A 180 2.00 17.26 18.47
C THR A 180 2.04 17.24 16.95
N ALA A 181 1.69 16.11 16.35
CA ALA A 181 1.45 15.99 14.92
C ALA A 181 0.10 15.31 14.69
N LYS A 182 -0.55 15.66 13.58
CA LYS A 182 -1.85 15.09 13.20
C LYS A 182 -1.87 14.73 11.73
N MET A 183 -2.23 13.49 11.42
CA MET A 183 -2.56 13.13 10.04
C MET A 183 -3.81 13.90 9.61
N TRP A 184 -3.79 14.50 8.44
CA TRP A 184 -4.86 15.37 7.93
C TRP A 184 -5.15 16.58 8.84
N GLY A 185 -4.16 17.03 9.59
CA GLY A 185 -4.32 18.13 10.53
C GLY A 185 -4.59 19.47 9.82
N ASP A 186 -5.13 20.41 10.59
CA ASP A 186 -5.41 21.77 10.11
C ASP A 186 -4.13 22.57 9.91
N VAL A 187 -3.93 23.09 8.73
CA VAL A 187 -2.81 23.98 8.38
C VAL A 187 -3.20 25.48 8.46
N ASP A 188 -4.50 25.79 8.61
CA ASP A 188 -4.99 27.17 8.72
C ASP A 188 -5.17 27.59 10.18
N THR A 189 -4.15 27.33 10.98
CA THR A 189 -4.09 27.67 12.41
C THR A 189 -2.77 28.32 12.78
N ALA A 190 -2.78 29.21 13.78
CA ALA A 190 -1.56 29.86 14.27
C ALA A 190 -0.54 28.88 14.91
N THR A 191 -0.96 27.69 15.26
CA THR A 191 -0.09 26.64 15.82
C THR A 191 0.58 25.76 14.77
N PHE A 192 0.20 25.86 13.48
CA PHE A 192 0.85 25.15 12.39
C PHE A 192 2.32 25.56 12.26
N MET A 193 3.20 24.59 12.22
CA MET A 193 4.64 24.80 12.07
C MET A 193 5.16 24.30 10.72
N GLU A 194 4.90 23.03 10.39
CA GLU A 194 5.42 22.40 9.19
C GLU A 194 4.63 21.10 8.84
N LEU A 195 4.83 20.59 7.62
CA LEU A 195 4.54 19.19 7.33
C LEU A 195 5.69 18.33 7.89
N GLU A 196 5.37 17.16 8.46
CA GLU A 196 6.33 16.36 9.23
C GLU A 196 7.50 15.84 8.41
N GLY A 197 7.24 15.46 7.17
CA GLY A 197 8.22 14.92 6.24
C GLY A 197 8.21 15.62 4.89
N GLY A 198 9.09 15.14 4.00
CA GLY A 198 9.17 15.57 2.61
C GLY A 198 8.08 14.98 1.73
N ASN A 199 8.20 15.24 0.44
CA ASN A 199 7.42 14.61 -0.62
C ASN A 199 8.41 13.91 -1.57
N ASP A 200 8.05 12.75 -2.09
CA ASP A 200 8.79 12.13 -3.18
C ASP A 200 8.11 12.42 -4.51
N SER A 201 8.80 13.13 -5.37
CA SER A 201 8.36 13.39 -6.75
C SER A 201 8.91 12.38 -7.75
N GLY A 202 9.80 11.47 -7.32
CA GLY A 202 10.44 10.49 -8.19
C GLY A 202 9.46 9.45 -8.70
N ILE A 203 9.63 9.06 -9.95
CA ILE A 203 8.96 7.92 -10.58
C ILE A 203 10.03 7.03 -11.14
N GLU A 204 10.25 5.86 -10.49
CA GLU A 204 11.17 4.85 -10.99
C GLU A 204 10.49 4.07 -12.11
N LEU A 205 11.14 3.98 -13.27
CA LEU A 205 10.56 3.39 -14.46
C LEU A 205 11.44 2.26 -15.02
N LEU A 206 10.79 1.16 -15.40
CA LEU A 206 11.40 0.09 -16.18
C LEU A 206 10.50 -0.22 -17.39
N PHE A 207 11.11 -0.34 -18.55
CA PHE A 207 10.47 -0.64 -19.82
C PHE A 207 10.95 -1.99 -20.32
N THR A 208 10.04 -2.85 -20.76
CA THR A 208 10.39 -4.13 -21.38
C THR A 208 10.08 -4.14 -22.87
N TYR A 209 10.90 -4.86 -23.60
CA TYR A 209 10.83 -4.96 -25.06
C TYR A 209 10.92 -6.41 -25.49
N ASP A 210 10.21 -6.77 -26.55
CA ASP A 210 10.38 -8.06 -27.23
C ASP A 210 11.71 -8.10 -28.03
N ARG A 211 11.92 -9.21 -28.73
CA ARG A 211 13.11 -9.38 -29.58
C ARG A 211 13.18 -8.39 -30.74
N GLU A 212 12.05 -7.95 -31.23
CA GLU A 212 11.88 -7.02 -32.34
C GLU A 212 12.07 -5.57 -31.91
N GLY A 213 12.16 -5.33 -30.58
CA GLY A 213 12.32 -4.00 -29.99
C GLY A 213 11.01 -3.27 -29.77
N SER A 214 9.87 -3.96 -29.84
CA SER A 214 8.55 -3.39 -29.52
C SER A 214 8.36 -3.33 -28.00
N LEU A 215 7.82 -2.22 -27.49
CA LEU A 215 7.49 -2.04 -26.08
C LEU A 215 6.39 -3.02 -25.66
N THR A 216 6.65 -3.85 -24.65
CA THR A 216 5.70 -4.85 -24.15
C THR A 216 5.10 -4.48 -22.81
N GLY A 217 5.83 -3.76 -21.95
CA GLY A 217 5.34 -3.39 -20.63
C GLY A 217 6.11 -2.27 -19.98
N VAL A 218 5.48 -1.64 -19.01
CA VAL A 218 6.02 -0.57 -18.17
C VAL A 218 5.83 -0.95 -16.71
N ILE A 219 6.89 -0.83 -15.91
CA ILE A 219 6.80 -0.80 -14.45
C ILE A 219 6.94 0.65 -14.01
N ALA A 220 6.02 1.14 -13.20
CA ALA A 220 6.06 2.48 -12.63
C ALA A 220 5.91 2.42 -11.11
N ASN A 221 6.94 2.87 -10.39
CA ASN A 221 6.98 2.88 -8.93
C ASN A 221 6.85 4.32 -8.42
N VAL A 222 5.77 4.60 -7.69
CA VAL A 222 5.35 5.95 -7.26
C VAL A 222 5.09 5.97 -5.77
N ALA A 223 5.61 6.96 -5.06
CA ALA A 223 5.36 7.14 -3.62
C ALA A 223 4.00 7.83 -3.38
N CYS A 224 2.93 7.13 -3.69
CA CYS A 224 1.57 7.61 -3.44
C CYS A 224 0.59 6.44 -3.41
N PRO A 225 -0.26 6.32 -2.38
CA PRO A 225 -1.33 5.32 -2.34
C PRO A 225 -2.44 5.68 -3.34
N ALA A 226 -3.11 4.66 -3.88
CA ALA A 226 -4.24 4.80 -4.80
C ALA A 226 -5.54 5.09 -4.03
N GLN A 227 -5.66 6.30 -3.47
CA GLN A 227 -6.75 6.69 -2.56
C GLN A 227 -7.41 8.04 -2.91
N VAL A 228 -7.34 8.49 -4.17
CA VAL A 228 -7.96 9.74 -4.63
C VAL A 228 -9.48 9.67 -4.53
N MET A 229 -10.04 8.48 -4.80
CA MET A 229 -11.49 8.21 -4.82
C MET A 229 -12.04 7.66 -3.50
N GLU A 230 -11.24 7.61 -2.44
CA GLU A 230 -11.56 6.93 -1.17
C GLU A 230 -12.90 7.33 -0.52
N GLN A 231 -13.39 8.56 -0.80
CA GLN A 231 -14.65 9.04 -0.25
C GLN A 231 -15.90 8.56 -1.03
N ARG A 232 -15.70 7.95 -2.21
CA ARG A 232 -16.81 7.48 -3.04
C ARG A 232 -17.09 5.99 -2.84
N SER A 233 -18.36 5.63 -2.93
CA SER A 233 -18.80 4.23 -2.93
C SER A 233 -18.86 3.72 -4.38
N VAL A 234 -17.69 3.60 -5.01
CA VAL A 234 -17.51 3.05 -6.36
C VAL A 234 -16.31 2.12 -6.38
N ILE A 235 -16.31 1.12 -7.23
CA ILE A 235 -15.17 0.23 -7.51
C ILE A 235 -14.26 0.95 -8.50
N THR A 236 -12.99 1.10 -8.17
CA THR A 236 -12.03 1.75 -9.07
C THR A 236 -10.58 1.38 -8.75
N SER A 237 -9.76 1.23 -9.78
CA SER A 237 -8.30 1.18 -9.69
C SER A 237 -7.66 2.58 -9.52
N ASP A 238 -8.48 3.59 -9.17
CA ASP A 238 -8.05 4.96 -8.89
C ASP A 238 -7.27 5.57 -10.07
N TYR A 239 -6.22 6.35 -9.83
CA TYR A 239 -5.42 6.98 -10.88
C TYR A 239 -4.66 5.96 -11.75
N TRP A 240 -4.37 4.75 -11.25
CA TRP A 240 -3.69 3.72 -12.05
C TRP A 240 -4.55 3.24 -13.22
N GLY A 241 -5.87 3.18 -13.06
CA GLY A 241 -6.79 2.93 -14.16
C GLY A 241 -6.69 3.98 -15.26
N LYS A 242 -6.50 5.25 -14.89
CA LYS A 242 -6.31 6.35 -15.86
C LYS A 242 -4.97 6.26 -16.58
N VAL A 243 -3.90 5.86 -15.87
CA VAL A 243 -2.60 5.60 -16.49
C VAL A 243 -2.71 4.49 -17.53
N LYS A 244 -3.38 3.37 -17.20
CA LYS A 244 -3.61 2.25 -18.16
C LYS A 244 -4.37 2.70 -19.39
N ILE A 245 -5.47 3.44 -19.21
CA ILE A 245 -6.28 3.97 -20.33
C ILE A 245 -5.40 4.81 -21.26
N LEU A 246 -4.72 5.82 -20.72
CA LEU A 246 -3.92 6.76 -21.51
C LEU A 246 -2.75 6.08 -22.24
N LEU A 247 -2.05 5.15 -21.58
CA LEU A 247 -0.95 4.41 -22.20
C LEU A 247 -1.46 3.50 -23.32
N ARG A 248 -2.58 2.80 -23.10
CA ARG A 248 -3.14 1.89 -24.09
C ARG A 248 -3.76 2.60 -25.30
N GLU A 249 -4.30 3.78 -25.13
CA GLU A 249 -4.74 4.65 -26.23
C GLU A 249 -3.57 5.01 -27.15
N LYS A 250 -2.37 5.21 -26.60
CA LYS A 250 -1.20 5.66 -27.37
C LYS A 250 -0.34 4.52 -27.89
N TYR A 251 -0.08 3.50 -27.07
CA TYR A 251 0.89 2.43 -27.39
C TYR A 251 0.23 1.09 -27.75
N GLY A 252 -1.09 1.02 -27.73
CA GLY A 252 -1.86 -0.17 -28.07
C GLY A 252 -2.39 -0.92 -26.86
N SER A 253 -3.52 -1.62 -27.06
CA SER A 253 -4.28 -2.31 -26.02
C SER A 253 -3.50 -3.42 -25.30
N ASN A 254 -2.45 -3.93 -25.93
CA ASN A 254 -1.63 -5.03 -25.40
C ASN A 254 -0.48 -4.56 -24.51
N LEU A 255 -0.32 -3.25 -24.31
CA LEU A 255 0.71 -2.75 -23.39
C LEU A 255 0.33 -3.07 -21.94
N TYR A 256 1.27 -3.72 -21.24
CA TYR A 256 1.12 -4.00 -19.81
C TYR A 256 1.65 -2.83 -18.97
N LEU A 257 0.98 -2.59 -17.84
CA LEU A 257 1.45 -1.68 -16.80
C LEU A 257 1.46 -2.43 -15.47
N LEU A 258 2.62 -2.48 -14.82
CA LEU A 258 2.79 -2.94 -13.45
C LEU A 258 2.93 -1.71 -12.53
N PRO A 259 1.88 -1.27 -11.87
CA PRO A 259 1.94 -0.17 -10.93
C PRO A 259 2.52 -0.65 -9.60
N LEU A 260 3.41 0.11 -8.97
CA LEU A 260 3.98 -0.20 -7.66
C LEU A 260 3.89 1.01 -6.74
N CYS A 261 3.52 0.78 -5.49
CA CYS A 261 3.55 1.81 -4.46
C CYS A 261 4.90 1.79 -3.75
N SER A 262 5.60 2.92 -3.77
CA SER A 262 6.84 3.14 -3.04
C SER A 262 6.54 3.57 -1.60
N ALA A 263 7.56 3.95 -0.80
CA ALA A 263 7.38 4.41 0.57
C ALA A 263 6.41 5.61 0.63
N ALA A 264 5.23 5.43 1.17
CA ALA A 264 4.13 6.38 1.15
C ALA A 264 3.23 6.34 2.40
N GLY A 265 3.67 5.74 3.51
CA GLY A 265 2.86 5.62 4.73
C GLY A 265 2.42 6.96 5.33
N ASP A 266 3.21 8.00 5.13
CA ASP A 266 2.92 9.38 5.54
C ASP A 266 2.51 10.30 4.38
N LEU A 267 2.31 9.74 3.19
CA LEU A 267 1.91 10.48 1.98
C LEU A 267 0.45 10.22 1.59
N CYS A 268 -0.08 11.13 0.78
CA CYS A 268 -1.40 11.02 0.16
C CYS A 268 -1.45 11.88 -1.12
N PRO A 269 -2.46 11.72 -1.97
CA PRO A 269 -2.60 12.53 -3.18
C PRO A 269 -3.10 13.97 -2.94
N ARG A 270 -3.31 14.38 -1.69
CA ARG A 270 -3.88 15.70 -1.35
C ARG A 270 -2.81 16.72 -0.97
N ASP A 271 -2.92 17.93 -1.48
CA ASP A 271 -2.09 19.06 -1.03
C ASP A 271 -2.69 19.67 0.25
N MET A 272 -2.07 19.42 1.39
CA MET A 272 -2.56 19.89 2.68
C MET A 272 -2.54 21.43 2.82
N VAL A 273 -1.68 22.10 2.07
CA VAL A 273 -1.53 23.57 2.12
C VAL A 273 -2.46 24.27 1.13
N ARG A 274 -2.71 23.65 -0.04
CA ARG A 274 -3.54 24.21 -1.12
C ARG A 274 -4.83 23.42 -1.30
N TRP A 275 -5.35 22.95 -0.21
CA TRP A 275 -6.55 22.14 -0.16
C TRP A 275 -7.75 22.85 -0.77
N VAL A 276 -8.48 22.15 -1.61
CA VAL A 276 -9.80 22.53 -2.12
C VAL A 276 -10.80 21.49 -1.64
N GLU A 277 -11.95 21.90 -1.15
CA GLU A 277 -12.95 20.94 -0.69
C GLU A 277 -13.43 20.09 -1.87
N PRO A 278 -13.42 18.75 -1.72
CA PRO A 278 -13.91 17.85 -2.78
C PRO A 278 -15.42 17.98 -2.99
N GLU A 279 -15.89 17.64 -4.18
CA GLU A 279 -17.33 17.59 -4.50
C GLU A 279 -18.05 16.57 -3.60
N THR A 280 -17.39 15.45 -3.28
CA THR A 280 -17.91 14.45 -2.34
C THR A 280 -17.40 14.75 -0.93
N PRO A 281 -18.28 14.96 0.05
CA PRO A 281 -17.87 15.23 1.43
C PRO A 281 -16.98 14.12 2.01
N ILE A 282 -15.92 14.52 2.71
CA ILE A 282 -15.06 13.59 3.42
C ILE A 282 -15.79 13.05 4.66
N LYS A 283 -15.86 11.73 4.79
CA LYS A 283 -16.53 11.03 5.89
C LYS A 283 -15.56 10.43 6.89
N ASP A 284 -14.26 10.31 6.54
CA ASP A 284 -13.26 9.74 7.42
C ASP A 284 -13.12 10.57 8.71
N PRO A 285 -13.41 10.00 9.89
CA PRO A 285 -13.34 10.70 11.17
C PRO A 285 -11.91 11.07 11.60
N ASN A 286 -10.89 10.47 10.99
CA ASN A 286 -9.49 10.84 11.23
C ASN A 286 -9.09 12.11 10.48
N VAL A 287 -9.87 12.54 9.48
CA VAL A 287 -9.62 13.80 8.77
C VAL A 287 -10.13 14.95 9.60
N ILE A 288 -9.22 15.73 10.16
CA ILE A 288 -9.55 16.94 10.89
C ILE A 288 -9.88 18.02 9.88
N ARG A 289 -11.18 18.30 9.76
CA ARG A 289 -11.66 19.33 8.85
C ARG A 289 -11.77 20.65 9.58
N HIS A 290 -11.15 21.63 8.98
CA HIS A 290 -11.49 23.02 9.17
C HIS A 290 -11.84 23.57 7.81
N ASN A 291 -12.72 24.55 7.71
CA ASN A 291 -13.08 25.13 6.43
C ASN A 291 -11.80 25.62 5.73
N PRO A 292 -11.26 24.84 4.79
CA PRO A 292 -10.04 25.25 4.13
C PRO A 292 -10.35 26.50 3.33
N LYS A 293 -9.46 27.49 3.40
CA LYS A 293 -9.57 28.62 2.50
C LYS A 293 -9.47 28.12 1.07
N VAL A 294 -10.40 28.52 0.23
CA VAL A 294 -10.33 28.23 -1.20
C VAL A 294 -9.02 28.78 -1.75
N ARG A 295 -8.23 27.90 -2.37
CA ARG A 295 -6.96 28.24 -2.99
C ARG A 295 -7.09 28.05 -4.50
N ASP A 296 -6.74 29.07 -5.27
CA ASP A 296 -6.83 29.03 -6.73
C ASP A 296 -5.57 28.44 -7.39
N ALA A 297 -4.48 28.31 -6.65
CA ALA A 297 -3.18 27.96 -7.22
C ALA A 297 -3.04 26.52 -7.69
N ASP A 298 -3.51 25.54 -6.92
CA ASP A 298 -3.55 24.13 -7.30
C ASP A 298 -4.78 23.45 -6.70
N PRO A 299 -5.82 23.17 -7.50
CA PRO A 299 -6.98 22.44 -7.02
C PRO A 299 -6.54 21.08 -6.52
N SER A 300 -7.17 20.60 -5.44
CA SER A 300 -6.84 19.31 -4.84
C SER A 300 -6.95 18.19 -5.88
N MET A 301 -6.13 17.14 -5.69
CA MET A 301 -6.16 15.94 -6.52
C MET A 301 -7.21 14.94 -6.01
N PHE A 302 -8.44 15.43 -5.78
CA PHE A 302 -9.56 14.64 -5.32
C PHE A 302 -10.48 14.20 -6.45
N ASP A 303 -11.26 13.15 -6.16
CA ASP A 303 -12.30 12.63 -7.01
C ASP A 303 -11.82 12.25 -8.43
N ILE A 304 -12.74 12.01 -9.33
CA ILE A 304 -12.46 11.61 -10.72
C ILE A 304 -11.51 12.59 -11.43
N LYS A 305 -11.68 13.90 -11.22
CA LYS A 305 -10.78 14.91 -11.81
C LYS A 305 -9.34 14.75 -11.30
N GLY A 306 -9.19 14.42 -10.02
CA GLY A 306 -7.88 14.16 -9.40
C GLY A 306 -7.21 12.92 -9.98
N THR A 307 -7.95 11.83 -10.20
CA THR A 307 -7.39 10.60 -10.81
C THR A 307 -6.86 10.86 -12.22
N TRP A 308 -7.61 11.59 -13.06
CA TRP A 308 -7.15 11.98 -14.38
C TRP A 308 -5.95 12.92 -14.35
N LYS A 309 -5.90 13.86 -13.39
CA LYS A 309 -4.76 14.79 -13.23
C LYS A 309 -3.48 14.04 -12.89
N ILE A 310 -3.55 13.13 -11.92
CA ILE A 310 -2.42 12.28 -11.53
C ILE A 310 -2.03 11.35 -12.68
N GLY A 311 -3.01 10.68 -13.29
CA GLY A 311 -2.75 9.79 -14.42
C GLY A 311 -1.99 10.46 -15.56
N ARG A 312 -2.37 11.68 -15.96
CA ARG A 312 -1.66 12.46 -16.98
C ARG A 312 -0.25 12.84 -16.54
N ARG A 313 -0.03 13.20 -15.27
CA ARG A 313 1.31 13.50 -14.76
C ARG A 313 2.24 12.28 -14.91
N ILE A 314 1.77 11.10 -14.49
CA ILE A 314 2.55 9.85 -14.60
C ILE A 314 2.84 9.52 -16.07
N VAL A 315 1.83 9.58 -16.94
CA VAL A 315 2.00 9.26 -18.36
C VAL A 315 2.98 10.21 -19.06
N ASN A 316 2.91 11.50 -18.78
CA ASN A 316 3.86 12.47 -19.34
C ASN A 316 5.30 12.11 -18.97
N GLU A 317 5.57 11.72 -17.73
CA GLU A 317 6.90 11.31 -17.29
C GLU A 317 7.35 9.98 -17.93
N ILE A 318 6.44 9.02 -18.07
CA ILE A 318 6.70 7.77 -18.81
C ILE A 318 7.10 8.09 -20.25
N GLU A 319 6.38 8.97 -20.93
CA GLU A 319 6.67 9.36 -22.31
C GLU A 319 8.00 10.09 -22.46
N MET A 320 8.30 11.00 -21.54
CA MET A 320 9.60 11.69 -21.53
C MET A 320 10.73 10.69 -21.35
N ALA A 321 10.62 9.79 -20.38
CA ALA A 321 11.63 8.77 -20.11
C ALA A 321 11.79 7.76 -21.26
N LEU A 322 10.70 7.37 -21.94
CA LEU A 322 10.75 6.51 -23.14
C LEU A 322 11.55 7.15 -24.28
N ASN A 323 11.41 8.47 -24.47
CA ASN A 323 12.16 9.21 -25.50
C ASN A 323 13.66 9.33 -25.18
N GLU A 324 14.05 9.11 -23.91
CA GLU A 324 15.45 9.14 -23.46
C GLU A 324 16.12 7.77 -23.50
N VAL A 325 15.39 6.69 -23.82
CA VAL A 325 15.94 5.34 -23.90
C VAL A 325 16.94 5.26 -25.06
N VAL A 326 18.22 5.05 -24.72
CA VAL A 326 19.32 4.91 -25.70
C VAL A 326 19.77 3.47 -25.88
N LYS A 327 19.48 2.60 -24.92
CA LYS A 327 19.95 1.21 -24.92
C LYS A 327 18.96 0.27 -24.26
N ILE A 328 18.70 -0.84 -24.93
CA ILE A 328 17.97 -1.98 -24.40
C ILE A 328 18.98 -3.04 -23.94
N ASN A 329 18.89 -3.45 -22.68
CA ASN A 329 19.74 -4.47 -22.08
C ASN A 329 19.10 -5.84 -22.25
N GLN A 330 19.84 -6.83 -22.76
CA GLN A 330 19.33 -8.17 -23.09
C GLN A 330 19.96 -9.29 -22.26
N SER A 331 21.15 -9.06 -21.70
CA SER A 331 21.84 -10.04 -20.88
C SER A 331 22.49 -9.30 -19.71
N VAL A 332 22.06 -9.61 -18.50
CA VAL A 332 22.52 -8.95 -17.27
C VAL A 332 22.52 -9.95 -16.12
N VAL A 333 23.21 -9.61 -15.05
CA VAL A 333 23.13 -10.33 -13.78
C VAL A 333 21.69 -10.24 -13.27
N HIS A 334 21.13 -11.38 -12.89
CA HIS A 334 19.86 -11.48 -12.21
C HIS A 334 20.05 -12.29 -10.92
N ARG A 335 19.68 -11.74 -9.79
CA ARG A 335 19.73 -12.37 -8.47
C ARG A 335 18.50 -12.00 -7.69
N HIS A 336 18.06 -12.91 -6.82
CA HIS A 336 16.89 -12.68 -5.97
C HIS A 336 17.11 -13.30 -4.59
N PHE A 337 17.23 -12.47 -3.56
CA PHE A 337 17.36 -12.88 -2.16
C PHE A 337 16.02 -12.70 -1.45
N VAL A 338 15.73 -13.63 -0.55
CA VAL A 338 14.53 -13.61 0.31
C VAL A 338 15.00 -13.80 1.74
N GLU A 339 14.52 -12.95 2.64
CA GLU A 339 14.84 -13.04 4.06
C GLU A 339 13.57 -12.88 4.91
N ASP A 340 13.43 -13.72 5.93
CA ASP A 340 12.39 -13.61 6.95
C ASP A 340 12.98 -12.86 8.17
N LEU A 341 12.91 -11.53 8.11
CA LEU A 341 13.47 -10.64 9.11
C LEU A 341 12.60 -10.62 10.37
N LYS A 342 13.21 -10.81 11.54
CA LYS A 342 12.52 -10.72 12.83
C LYS A 342 12.65 -9.33 13.42
N LEU A 343 11.61 -8.52 13.28
CA LEU A 343 11.58 -7.14 13.76
C LEU A 343 11.02 -7.06 15.19
N PRO A 344 11.59 -6.20 16.08
CA PRO A 344 11.08 -6.02 17.43
C PRO A 344 9.67 -5.42 17.39
N LEU A 345 8.79 -5.94 18.23
CA LEU A 345 7.48 -5.32 18.44
C LEU A 345 7.63 -3.96 19.14
N ARG A 346 6.89 -2.96 18.66
CA ARG A 346 6.73 -1.70 19.39
C ARG A 346 6.01 -1.98 20.72
N ARG A 347 6.64 -1.59 21.83
CA ARG A 347 6.13 -1.87 23.18
C ARG A 347 5.11 -0.84 23.61
N VAL A 348 4.05 -1.31 24.23
CA VAL A 348 3.06 -0.49 24.95
C VAL A 348 3.47 -0.40 26.40
N THR A 349 3.58 0.81 26.94
CA THR A 349 3.85 1.03 28.36
C THR A 349 2.62 0.73 29.21
N GLU A 350 2.83 0.47 30.51
CA GLU A 350 1.72 0.31 31.45
C GLU A 350 0.84 1.56 31.55
N ALA A 351 1.43 2.75 31.40
CA ALA A 351 0.68 4.01 31.41
C ALA A 351 -0.25 4.13 30.19
N GLU A 352 0.26 3.79 28.98
CA GLU A 352 -0.54 3.76 27.74
C GLU A 352 -1.66 2.72 27.83
N ARG A 353 -1.39 1.55 28.40
CA ARG A 353 -2.40 0.51 28.63
C ARG A 353 -3.52 1.01 29.53
N MET A 354 -3.17 1.63 30.69
CA MET A 354 -4.15 2.15 31.64
C MET A 354 -4.99 3.30 31.04
N ASP A 355 -4.34 4.19 30.29
CA ASP A 355 -5.03 5.28 29.59
C ASP A 355 -6.01 4.75 28.54
N ALA A 356 -5.58 3.79 27.72
CA ALA A 356 -6.42 3.16 26.70
C ALA A 356 -7.61 2.43 27.33
N GLU A 357 -7.40 1.70 28.43
CA GLU A 357 -8.48 1.02 29.17
C GLU A 357 -9.50 2.03 29.73
N SER A 358 -9.01 3.13 30.31
CA SER A 358 -9.86 4.19 30.86
C SER A 358 -10.70 4.86 29.76
N LYS A 359 -10.07 5.20 28.64
CA LYS A 359 -10.73 5.81 27.49
C LYS A 359 -11.73 4.88 26.83
N LEU A 360 -11.44 3.59 26.74
CA LEU A 360 -12.36 2.60 26.20
C LEU A 360 -13.61 2.46 27.10
N LYS A 361 -13.44 2.40 28.41
CA LYS A 361 -14.56 2.37 29.37
C LYS A 361 -15.42 3.65 29.32
N GLU A 362 -14.78 4.82 29.22
CA GLU A 362 -15.51 6.09 29.06
C GLU A 362 -16.24 6.16 27.72
N PHE A 363 -15.66 5.59 26.65
CA PHE A 363 -16.30 5.54 25.35
C PHE A 363 -17.61 4.74 25.36
N PHE A 364 -17.68 3.65 26.11
CA PHE A 364 -18.90 2.84 26.25
C PHE A 364 -19.96 3.48 27.17
N LYS A 365 -19.59 4.43 28.01
CA LYS A 365 -20.46 4.97 29.03
C LYS A 365 -21.74 5.61 28.49
N GLY A 366 -22.90 5.07 28.89
CA GLY A 366 -24.21 5.55 28.43
C GLY A 366 -24.56 5.22 26.98
N ARG A 367 -23.78 4.37 26.33
CA ARG A 367 -24.05 3.88 24.97
C ARG A 367 -24.65 2.48 25.06
N THR A 368 -25.73 2.24 24.34
CA THR A 368 -26.36 0.93 24.18
C THR A 368 -26.13 0.31 22.81
N ARG A 369 -25.59 1.09 21.87
CA ARG A 369 -25.28 0.64 20.52
C ARG A 369 -24.10 1.42 19.96
N LEU A 370 -23.22 0.70 19.29
CA LEU A 370 -22.12 1.18 18.50
C LEU A 370 -22.16 0.51 17.12
N ASP A 371 -21.65 1.18 16.12
CA ASP A 371 -21.57 0.64 14.77
C ASP A 371 -20.16 0.81 14.17
N TYR A 372 -20.02 0.41 12.90
CA TYR A 372 -18.75 0.49 12.18
C TYR A 372 -18.16 1.90 12.18
N ASN A 373 -18.97 2.97 12.21
CA ASN A 373 -18.46 4.36 12.22
C ASN A 373 -17.78 4.73 13.56
N ASP A 374 -18.01 3.96 14.63
CA ASP A 374 -17.30 4.10 15.90
C ASP A 374 -15.89 3.46 15.86
N SER A 375 -15.59 2.71 14.79
CA SER A 375 -14.36 1.90 14.67
C SER A 375 -13.08 2.73 14.77
N ALA A 376 -13.06 3.96 14.26
CA ALA A 376 -11.88 4.84 14.32
C ALA A 376 -11.44 5.14 15.75
N SER A 377 -12.39 5.36 16.68
CA SER A 377 -12.09 5.58 18.10
C SER A 377 -11.77 4.26 18.82
N LEU A 378 -12.57 3.22 18.57
CA LEU A 378 -12.36 1.90 19.16
C LEU A 378 -11.02 1.29 18.75
N TYR A 379 -10.60 1.47 17.48
CA TYR A 379 -9.31 1.03 16.97
C TYR A 379 -8.12 1.54 17.79
N VAL A 380 -8.15 2.81 18.20
CA VAL A 380 -7.05 3.39 18.99
C VAL A 380 -6.96 2.71 20.36
N TYR A 381 -8.08 2.62 21.08
CA TYR A 381 -8.08 2.14 22.46
C TYR A 381 -7.97 0.63 22.55
N ALA A 382 -8.84 -0.09 21.84
CA ALA A 382 -8.83 -1.54 21.85
C ALA A 382 -7.57 -2.12 21.16
N GLY A 383 -7.08 -1.47 20.09
CA GLY A 383 -5.83 -1.85 19.43
C GLY A 383 -4.61 -1.69 20.35
N THR A 384 -4.55 -0.63 21.17
CA THR A 384 -3.48 -0.46 22.18
C THR A 384 -3.50 -1.60 23.20
N LEU A 385 -4.69 -1.98 23.69
CA LEU A 385 -4.84 -3.10 24.61
C LEU A 385 -4.47 -4.46 23.97
N GLU A 386 -4.81 -4.65 22.71
CA GLU A 386 -4.40 -5.83 21.94
C GLU A 386 -2.87 -5.89 21.78
N ARG A 387 -2.22 -4.78 21.44
CA ARG A 387 -0.75 -4.71 21.34
C ARG A 387 -0.07 -5.03 22.68
N TYR A 388 -0.62 -4.53 23.78
CA TYR A 388 -0.12 -4.88 25.10
C TYR A 388 -0.23 -6.38 25.37
N ALA A 389 -1.35 -7.02 25.01
CA ALA A 389 -1.51 -8.47 25.18
C ALA A 389 -0.56 -9.29 24.27
N ILE A 390 -0.35 -8.85 23.01
CA ILE A 390 0.54 -9.52 22.07
C ILE A 390 2.00 -9.47 22.54
N GLN A 391 2.47 -8.33 23.08
CA GLN A 391 3.86 -8.18 23.53
C GLN A 391 4.24 -9.06 24.72
N GLU A 392 3.25 -9.55 25.48
CA GLU A 392 3.48 -10.50 26.56
C GLU A 392 3.75 -11.93 26.03
N LEU A 393 3.34 -12.22 24.81
CA LEU A 393 3.49 -13.52 24.17
C LEU A 393 4.66 -13.55 23.17
N HIS A 394 4.95 -12.41 22.54
CA HIS A 394 5.93 -12.30 21.46
C HIS A 394 6.82 -11.05 21.64
N ASN A 395 8.09 -11.17 21.31
CA ASN A 395 9.01 -10.03 21.30
C ASN A 395 9.25 -9.48 19.89
N THR A 396 8.99 -10.28 18.87
CA THR A 396 9.24 -9.95 17.47
C THR A 396 8.08 -10.36 16.58
N VAL A 397 8.00 -9.75 15.41
CA VAL A 397 7.12 -10.16 14.32
C VAL A 397 7.98 -10.47 13.08
N PRO A 398 7.66 -11.56 12.33
CA PRO A 398 8.32 -11.84 11.08
C PRO A 398 7.91 -10.83 9.99
N ALA A 399 8.86 -10.48 9.12
CA ALA A 399 8.65 -9.64 7.95
C ALA A 399 9.43 -10.24 6.79
N GLU A 400 8.75 -10.80 5.80
CA GLU A 400 9.38 -11.32 4.60
C GLU A 400 9.81 -10.15 3.70
N ILE A 401 11.09 -10.13 3.36
CA ILE A 401 11.72 -9.09 2.55
C ILE A 401 12.38 -9.74 1.34
N HIS A 402 12.18 -9.13 0.19
CA HIS A 402 12.85 -9.52 -1.05
C HIS A 402 13.80 -8.43 -1.50
N SER A 403 14.95 -8.83 -2.01
CA SER A 403 15.87 -7.98 -2.76
C SER A 403 16.19 -8.64 -4.10
N VAL A 404 15.96 -7.93 -5.20
CA VAL A 404 16.16 -8.43 -6.57
C VAL A 404 17.11 -7.51 -7.29
N ARG A 405 18.21 -8.07 -7.86
CA ARG A 405 19.08 -7.36 -8.79
C ARG A 405 18.71 -7.71 -10.23
N LEU A 406 18.55 -6.71 -11.05
CA LEU A 406 18.48 -6.84 -12.52
C LEU A 406 19.50 -5.88 -13.16
N GLY A 407 20.66 -6.42 -13.50
CA GLY A 407 21.79 -5.62 -13.99
C GLY A 407 22.31 -4.65 -12.94
N ASN A 408 22.06 -3.35 -13.14
CA ASN A 408 22.51 -2.29 -12.23
C ASN A 408 21.37 -1.66 -11.42
N ILE A 409 20.18 -2.26 -11.42
CA ILE A 409 19.03 -1.81 -10.63
C ILE A 409 18.68 -2.84 -9.56
N ALA A 410 18.00 -2.39 -8.51
CA ALA A 410 17.46 -3.24 -7.46
C ALA A 410 15.96 -2.99 -7.27
N PHE A 411 15.24 -4.06 -6.92
CA PHE A 411 13.92 -3.99 -6.29
C PHE A 411 14.07 -4.47 -4.85
N VAL A 412 13.43 -3.78 -3.92
CA VAL A 412 13.36 -4.22 -2.52
C VAL A 412 11.94 -4.07 -2.02
N SER A 413 11.42 -5.10 -1.32
CA SER A 413 10.04 -5.10 -0.83
C SER A 413 9.94 -5.10 0.68
N CYS A 414 8.81 -4.61 1.23
CA CYS A 414 8.51 -4.71 2.65
C CYS A 414 6.98 -4.76 2.91
N PRO A 415 6.55 -5.36 4.04
CA PRO A 415 5.12 -5.55 4.36
C PRO A 415 4.50 -4.39 5.15
N PHE A 416 4.97 -3.16 4.97
CA PHE A 416 4.53 -2.01 5.74
C PHE A 416 3.91 -0.92 4.86
N GLU A 417 3.09 -0.06 5.47
CA GLU A 417 2.90 1.31 5.02
C GLU A 417 4.10 2.12 5.51
N LEU A 418 5.15 2.09 4.70
CA LEU A 418 6.47 2.60 5.05
C LEU A 418 6.53 4.12 4.95
N PHE A 419 6.95 4.81 6.02
CA PHE A 419 7.17 6.26 5.96
C PHE A 419 8.30 6.62 5.00
N LEU A 420 8.14 7.73 4.29
CA LEU A 420 9.03 8.18 3.22
C LEU A 420 10.51 8.24 3.64
N ASN A 421 10.79 8.70 4.85
CA ASN A 421 12.16 8.81 5.35
C ASN A 421 12.96 7.50 5.29
N TYR A 422 12.33 6.35 5.51
CA TYR A 422 12.98 5.04 5.38
C TYR A 422 13.27 4.71 3.93
N GLY A 423 12.33 5.02 3.04
CA GLY A 423 12.54 4.89 1.59
C GLY A 423 13.70 5.73 1.08
N ASP A 424 13.82 6.97 1.54
CA ASP A 424 14.91 7.87 1.20
C ASP A 424 16.26 7.32 1.70
N GLN A 425 16.32 6.78 2.94
CA GLN A 425 17.53 6.18 3.49
C GLN A 425 17.97 4.95 2.67
N ILE A 426 17.03 4.10 2.26
CA ILE A 426 17.33 2.93 1.41
C ILE A 426 17.86 3.39 0.07
N ARG A 427 17.16 4.28 -0.64
CA ARG A 427 17.59 4.75 -1.97
C ARG A 427 18.92 5.49 -1.93
N ALA A 428 19.12 6.38 -0.96
CA ALA A 428 20.33 7.19 -0.87
C ALA A 428 21.61 6.38 -0.55
N ARG A 429 21.45 5.21 0.07
CA ARG A 429 22.57 4.36 0.54
C ARG A 429 22.72 3.08 -0.26
N SER A 430 21.79 2.78 -1.15
CA SER A 430 21.82 1.62 -2.04
C SER A 430 22.98 1.70 -3.03
N GLU A 431 23.68 0.60 -3.28
CA GLU A 431 24.69 0.49 -4.35
C GLU A 431 24.10 0.37 -5.75
N ALA A 432 22.81 0.06 -5.85
CA ALA A 432 22.13 0.04 -7.13
C ALA A 432 22.04 1.46 -7.74
N ARG A 433 22.22 1.54 -9.05
CA ARG A 433 22.04 2.81 -9.78
C ARG A 433 20.63 3.38 -9.64
N GLN A 434 19.64 2.49 -9.50
CA GLN A 434 18.23 2.81 -9.32
C GLN A 434 17.58 1.76 -8.43
N THR A 435 16.80 2.17 -7.45
CA THR A 435 16.17 1.28 -6.48
C THR A 435 14.66 1.46 -6.49
N PHE A 436 13.96 0.42 -6.89
CA PHE A 436 12.49 0.30 -6.84
C PHE A 436 12.11 -0.22 -5.46
N LEU A 437 11.52 0.60 -4.62
CA LEU A 437 11.04 0.21 -3.31
C LEU A 437 9.56 -0.15 -3.41
N ILE A 438 9.19 -1.35 -2.93
CA ILE A 438 7.85 -1.89 -3.00
C ILE A 438 7.29 -2.06 -1.59
N GLN A 439 6.42 -1.17 -1.15
CA GLN A 439 5.71 -1.32 0.11
C GLN A 439 4.47 -2.21 -0.03
N LEU A 440 3.87 -2.64 1.10
CA LEU A 440 2.65 -3.44 1.13
C LEU A 440 2.77 -4.75 0.32
N ALA A 441 3.93 -5.36 0.43
CA ALA A 441 4.27 -6.59 -0.28
C ALA A 441 4.31 -7.80 0.66
N ASN A 442 3.71 -8.89 0.22
CA ASN A 442 3.71 -10.23 0.81
C ASN A 442 3.04 -10.36 2.19
N ASP A 443 2.84 -9.28 2.92
CA ASP A 443 2.07 -9.21 4.17
C ASP A 443 1.61 -7.77 4.44
N TYR A 444 0.88 -7.58 5.55
CA TYR A 444 0.45 -6.28 6.04
C TYR A 444 0.68 -6.14 7.54
N LEU A 445 1.76 -5.47 7.91
CA LEU A 445 2.15 -5.22 9.29
C LEU A 445 1.80 -3.80 9.80
N GLY A 446 0.98 -3.08 9.03
CA GLY A 446 0.53 -1.71 9.31
C GLY A 446 1.59 -0.66 9.02
N TYR A 447 1.44 0.50 9.64
CA TYR A 447 2.37 1.61 9.47
C TYR A 447 3.71 1.35 10.13
N LEU A 448 4.78 1.86 9.51
CA LEU A 448 6.11 1.93 10.12
C LEU A 448 6.53 3.39 10.24
N PRO A 449 6.17 4.04 11.39
CA PRO A 449 6.43 5.46 11.62
C PRO A 449 7.88 5.73 12.00
N THR A 450 8.33 6.98 11.77
CA THR A 450 9.61 7.48 12.28
C THR A 450 9.51 7.81 13.77
N GLU A 451 10.65 7.98 14.45
CA GLU A 451 10.70 8.44 15.83
C GLU A 451 10.01 9.81 16.02
N LYS A 452 10.18 10.72 15.05
CA LYS A 452 9.50 12.02 15.03
C LYS A 452 7.98 11.85 15.01
N ALA A 453 7.47 10.96 14.17
CA ALA A 453 6.06 10.66 14.08
C ALA A 453 5.50 10.02 15.35
N GLU A 454 6.21 9.07 15.95
CA GLU A 454 5.81 8.46 17.22
C GLU A 454 5.70 9.49 18.35
N ARG A 455 6.65 10.43 18.45
CA ARG A 455 6.60 11.52 19.42
C ARG A 455 5.44 12.47 19.17
N GLY A 456 5.13 12.77 17.91
CA GLY A 456 4.02 13.64 17.52
C GLY A 456 2.64 13.00 17.72
N GLY A 457 2.58 11.66 17.68
CA GLY A 457 1.35 10.87 17.87
C GLY A 457 0.39 10.93 16.69
N HIS A 458 -0.89 10.63 16.97
CA HIS A 458 -2.01 10.58 16.04
C HIS A 458 -1.99 9.39 15.09
N TYR A 459 -3.03 9.24 14.24
CA TYR A 459 -3.20 8.16 13.27
C TYR A 459 -1.93 7.94 12.43
N SER A 460 -1.64 6.71 12.04
CA SER A 460 -0.39 6.19 11.46
C SER A 460 0.81 6.12 12.42
N ALA A 461 0.78 6.83 13.56
CA ALA A 461 1.84 6.81 14.56
C ALA A 461 1.37 6.33 15.94
N TYR A 462 0.08 6.01 16.12
CA TYR A 462 -0.38 5.28 17.30
C TYR A 462 0.26 3.90 17.38
N VAL A 463 0.44 3.38 18.58
CA VAL A 463 0.94 2.01 18.77
C VAL A 463 -0.01 0.96 18.14
N SER A 464 -1.31 1.27 18.03
CA SER A 464 -2.29 0.44 17.33
C SER A 464 -2.19 0.48 15.80
N SER A 465 -1.48 1.46 15.22
CA SER A 465 -1.38 1.63 13.76
C SER A 465 -0.42 0.66 13.07
N GLY A 466 0.50 0.04 13.82
CA GLY A 466 1.47 -0.92 13.29
C GLY A 466 1.99 -1.86 14.37
N TYR A 467 2.73 -2.89 13.96
CA TYR A 467 3.36 -3.83 14.91
C TYR A 467 4.75 -3.37 15.33
N VAL A 468 5.45 -2.65 14.47
CA VAL A 468 6.86 -2.29 14.58
C VAL A 468 6.99 -0.78 14.78
N GLY A 469 7.91 -0.34 15.64
CA GLY A 469 8.21 1.06 15.86
C GLY A 469 9.49 1.50 15.13
N HIS A 470 9.92 2.74 15.38
CA HIS A 470 11.07 3.35 14.71
C HIS A 470 12.38 2.58 14.89
N GLU A 471 12.58 1.88 16.01
CA GLU A 471 13.76 1.05 16.22
C GLU A 471 13.81 -0.11 15.21
N GLY A 472 12.65 -0.75 14.97
CA GLY A 472 12.52 -1.78 13.95
C GLY A 472 12.62 -1.20 12.52
N GLY A 473 12.20 0.06 12.31
CA GLY A 473 12.40 0.78 11.05
C GLY A 473 13.88 0.94 10.70
N THR A 474 14.72 1.26 11.67
CA THR A 474 16.17 1.31 11.49
C THR A 474 16.76 -0.06 11.13
N LEU A 475 16.30 -1.12 11.78
CA LEU A 475 16.72 -2.50 11.47
C LEU A 475 16.28 -2.91 10.06
N LEU A 476 15.05 -2.59 9.67
CA LEU A 476 14.54 -2.85 8.31
C LEU A 476 15.41 -2.16 7.24
N VAL A 477 15.73 -0.88 7.42
CA VAL A 477 16.58 -0.14 6.48
C VAL A 477 17.95 -0.80 6.33
N ASN A 478 18.59 -1.17 7.44
CA ASN A 478 19.90 -1.81 7.38
C ASN A 478 19.81 -3.18 6.69
N ALA A 479 18.84 -4.03 7.05
CA ALA A 479 18.67 -5.33 6.39
C ALA A 479 18.41 -5.18 4.87
N CYS A 480 17.54 -4.24 4.45
CA CYS A 480 17.34 -3.96 3.03
C CYS A 480 18.63 -3.55 2.32
N LEU A 481 19.45 -2.71 2.95
CA LEU A 481 20.74 -2.28 2.40
C LEU A 481 21.75 -3.40 2.34
N ASP A 482 21.89 -4.20 3.41
CA ASP A 482 22.77 -5.35 3.42
C ASP A 482 22.40 -6.34 2.31
N MET A 483 21.11 -6.67 2.18
CA MET A 483 20.61 -7.55 1.09
C MET A 483 20.87 -6.96 -0.32
N ILE A 484 20.70 -5.64 -0.50
CA ILE A 484 21.00 -5.01 -1.79
C ILE A 484 22.50 -5.07 -2.07
N ASN A 485 23.34 -4.68 -1.12
CA ASN A 485 24.79 -4.61 -1.29
C ASN A 485 25.37 -6.01 -1.58
N ASP A 486 24.94 -7.04 -0.85
CA ASP A 486 25.31 -8.44 -1.10
C ASP A 486 24.94 -8.92 -2.51
N LEU A 487 23.92 -8.34 -3.14
CA LEU A 487 23.56 -8.63 -4.53
C LEU A 487 24.52 -7.99 -5.53
N PHE A 488 25.23 -6.91 -5.15
CA PHE A 488 26.13 -6.17 -6.04
C PHE A 488 27.60 -6.54 -5.85
N ASP A 489 27.94 -7.21 -4.76
CA ASP A 489 29.25 -7.82 -4.53
C ASP A 489 29.44 -9.09 -5.41
#